data_39de39d25e9568c463b128b74df44730
#
_entry.id   39de39d25e9568c463b128b74df44730
#
_cell.length_a   1.000
_cell.length_b   1.000
_cell.length_c   1.000
_cell.angle_alpha   90.00
_cell.angle_beta   90.00
_cell.angle_gamma   90.00
#
_symmetry.space_group_name_H-M   'P 1'
#
loop_
_entity.id
_entity.type
_entity.pdbx_description
1 polymer ?
#
loop_
_entity_poly.entity_id
_entity_poly.type
_entity_poly.pdbx_seq_one_letter_code
_entity_poly.pdbx_strand_id
1 'polypeptide(L)'
;MKKHNGVIALLLTAALLIGGAGGWFLGVQSDEATGNYSNEMKLDYRTNYADGGASTVERQGDHADFYNAESKDGLYILPQFKTIQQTSWWSCGVSCTEMVLDYFGVRGDWSEESLAALREDHEDQHIGTCLDQVIDMFEAVGGFELETTYDHEDNLDAITMSFVRERIAAGIPILVGWNDWGGHWQVIIGYDTMGTEYEGDDVIIVADPFDTTDHNQDGYGVYGAERFIYNFTFYDFFGDAPEHARDKCFVAVSPVQK
;
A
#
# COMPACT_ATOMS: atom_id res chain seq x y z
N MET A 1 -8.72 -25.52 -58.06
CA MET A 1 -8.00 -25.28 -56.80
C MET A 1 -8.08 -23.83 -56.21
N LYS A 2 -8.90 -22.91 -56.74
CA LYS A 2 -8.98 -21.51 -56.23
C LYS A 2 -10.15 -21.18 -55.32
N LYS A 3 -11.11 -22.07 -55.11
CA LYS A 3 -12.32 -21.80 -54.27
C LYS A 3 -12.20 -22.16 -52.77
N HIS A 4 -11.22 -22.96 -52.38
CA HIS A 4 -11.07 -23.33 -50.95
C HIS A 4 -10.31 -22.31 -50.10
N ASN A 5 -9.40 -21.53 -50.74
CA ASN A 5 -8.61 -20.55 -49.98
C ASN A 5 -9.42 -19.34 -49.49
N GLY A 6 -10.50 -18.97 -50.23
CA GLY A 6 -11.37 -17.85 -49.80
C GLY A 6 -12.24 -18.18 -48.59
N VAL A 7 -12.72 -19.42 -48.51
CA VAL A 7 -13.56 -19.87 -47.38
C VAL A 7 -12.74 -20.00 -46.10
N ILE A 8 -11.51 -20.52 -46.19
CA ILE A 8 -10.61 -20.66 -45.05
C ILE A 8 -10.21 -19.26 -44.52
N ALA A 9 -9.90 -18.31 -45.42
CA ALA A 9 -9.59 -16.93 -45.01
C ALA A 9 -10.78 -16.25 -44.32
N LEU A 10 -12.01 -16.46 -44.81
CA LEU A 10 -13.21 -15.89 -44.21
C LEU A 10 -13.51 -16.50 -42.83
N LEU A 11 -13.29 -17.81 -42.65
CA LEU A 11 -13.47 -18.47 -41.37
C LEU A 11 -12.42 -18.05 -40.33
N LEU A 12 -11.18 -17.87 -40.74
CA LEU A 12 -10.12 -17.37 -39.88
C LEU A 12 -10.36 -15.91 -39.45
N THR A 13 -10.83 -15.08 -40.38
CA THR A 13 -11.15 -13.68 -40.06
C THR A 13 -12.36 -13.59 -39.13
N ALA A 14 -13.38 -14.42 -39.32
CA ALA A 14 -14.54 -14.49 -38.42
C ALA A 14 -14.13 -15.02 -37.03
N ALA A 15 -13.26 -16.03 -36.94
CA ALA A 15 -12.75 -16.54 -35.67
C ALA A 15 -11.91 -15.50 -34.89
N LEU A 16 -11.10 -14.71 -35.61
CA LEU A 16 -10.31 -13.61 -35.01
C LEU A 16 -11.20 -12.48 -34.52
N LEU A 17 -12.27 -12.12 -35.26
CA LEU A 17 -13.20 -11.08 -34.85
C LEU A 17 -14.06 -11.53 -33.65
N ILE A 18 -14.50 -12.79 -33.63
CA ILE A 18 -15.27 -13.33 -32.50
C ILE A 18 -14.37 -13.50 -31.28
N GLY A 19 -13.15 -13.98 -31.46
CA GLY A 19 -12.16 -14.12 -30.38
C GLY A 19 -11.73 -12.75 -29.81
N GLY A 20 -11.48 -11.78 -30.67
CA GLY A 20 -11.14 -10.42 -30.26
C GLY A 20 -12.29 -9.70 -29.56
N ALA A 21 -13.51 -9.80 -30.09
CA ALA A 21 -14.70 -9.20 -29.46
C ALA A 21 -15.08 -9.93 -28.14
N GLY A 22 -14.97 -11.24 -28.11
CA GLY A 22 -15.21 -12.03 -26.89
C GLY A 22 -14.18 -11.76 -25.81
N GLY A 23 -12.91 -11.65 -26.17
CA GLY A 23 -11.83 -11.31 -25.24
C GLY A 23 -11.98 -9.89 -24.69
N TRP A 24 -12.33 -8.92 -25.54
CA TRP A 24 -12.59 -7.55 -25.12
C TRP A 24 -13.80 -7.46 -24.20
N PHE A 25 -14.90 -8.16 -24.55
CA PHE A 25 -16.13 -8.17 -23.75
C PHE A 25 -15.93 -8.84 -22.39
N LEU A 26 -15.16 -9.93 -22.31
CA LEU A 26 -14.82 -10.59 -21.06
C LEU A 26 -13.82 -9.75 -20.24
N GLY A 27 -12.89 -9.05 -20.88
CA GLY A 27 -11.97 -8.13 -20.22
C GLY A 27 -12.70 -6.94 -19.62
N VAL A 28 -13.58 -6.30 -20.36
CA VAL A 28 -14.41 -5.17 -19.86
C VAL A 28 -15.32 -5.61 -18.71
N GLN A 29 -15.90 -6.80 -18.79
CA GLN A 29 -16.70 -7.31 -17.67
C GLN A 29 -15.86 -7.64 -16.42
N SER A 30 -14.60 -8.09 -16.59
CA SER A 30 -13.74 -8.33 -15.45
C SER A 30 -13.28 -7.02 -14.80
N ASP A 31 -13.02 -5.99 -15.58
CA ASP A 31 -12.65 -4.66 -15.08
C ASP A 31 -13.83 -3.98 -14.37
N GLU A 32 -15.05 -4.06 -14.92
CA GLU A 32 -16.26 -3.58 -14.23
C GLU A 32 -16.56 -4.39 -12.97
N ALA A 33 -16.39 -5.70 -13.00
CA ALA A 33 -16.60 -6.55 -11.84
C ALA A 33 -15.55 -6.27 -10.74
N THR A 34 -14.28 -6.06 -11.14
CA THR A 34 -13.21 -5.71 -10.21
C THR A 34 -13.43 -4.32 -9.61
N GLY A 35 -13.83 -3.35 -10.43
CA GLY A 35 -14.13 -1.98 -9.96
C GLY A 35 -15.33 -1.95 -9.00
N ASN A 36 -16.40 -2.64 -9.31
CA ASN A 36 -17.56 -2.73 -8.42
C ASN A 36 -17.25 -3.50 -7.15
N TYR A 37 -16.50 -4.59 -7.24
CA TYR A 37 -16.09 -5.37 -6.09
C TYR A 37 -15.25 -4.56 -5.11
N SER A 38 -14.28 -3.83 -5.61
CA SER A 38 -13.44 -2.98 -4.77
C SER A 38 -14.22 -1.82 -4.12
N ASN A 39 -15.23 -1.26 -4.80
CA ASN A 39 -16.04 -0.18 -4.26
C ASN A 39 -17.05 -0.67 -3.22
N GLU A 40 -17.67 -1.83 -3.42
CA GLU A 40 -18.57 -2.44 -2.43
C GLU A 40 -17.79 -2.86 -1.18
N MET A 41 -16.63 -3.48 -1.36
CA MET A 41 -15.75 -3.82 -0.24
C MET A 41 -15.27 -2.60 0.53
N LYS A 42 -14.93 -1.51 -0.17
CA LYS A 42 -14.53 -0.25 0.46
C LYS A 42 -15.63 0.37 1.33
N LEU A 43 -16.89 0.27 0.91
CA LEU A 43 -18.01 0.78 1.70
C LEU A 43 -18.23 -0.06 2.96
N ASP A 44 -18.21 -1.36 2.84
CA ASP A 44 -18.30 -2.28 3.99
C ASP A 44 -17.11 -2.10 4.93
N TYR A 45 -15.95 -1.92 4.38
CA TYR A 45 -14.73 -1.71 5.09
C TYR A 45 -14.73 -0.41 5.92
N ARG A 46 -15.11 0.71 5.32
CA ARG A 46 -15.26 2.00 6.03
C ARG A 46 -16.31 1.94 7.14
N THR A 47 -17.37 1.19 6.95
CA THR A 47 -18.41 1.00 7.95
C THR A 47 -17.90 0.17 9.13
N ASN A 48 -17.13 -0.88 8.85
CA ASN A 48 -16.50 -1.74 9.87
C ASN A 48 -15.42 -0.99 10.66
N TYR A 49 -14.73 -0.09 10.00
CA TYR A 49 -13.68 0.73 10.58
C TYR A 49 -14.19 1.73 11.62
N ALA A 50 -15.34 2.35 11.35
CA ALA A 50 -15.97 3.28 12.30
C ALA A 50 -16.33 2.60 13.63
N ASP A 51 -16.49 1.29 13.63
CA ASP A 51 -16.83 0.47 14.79
C ASP A 51 -15.62 -0.22 15.46
N GLY A 52 -14.40 0.17 15.09
CA GLY A 52 -13.17 -0.40 15.68
C GLY A 52 -12.73 -1.72 15.07
N GLY A 53 -12.89 -1.89 13.77
CA GLY A 53 -12.30 -3.02 13.02
C GLY A 53 -13.12 -4.31 13.04
N ALA A 54 -14.38 -4.29 13.46
CA ALA A 54 -15.21 -5.49 13.37
C ALA A 54 -15.65 -5.74 11.92
N SER A 55 -15.11 -6.77 11.30
CA SER A 55 -15.57 -7.25 9.98
C SER A 55 -17.03 -7.70 10.04
N THR A 56 -17.83 -7.31 9.05
CA THR A 56 -19.22 -7.84 8.88
C THR A 56 -19.24 -9.25 8.27
N VAL A 57 -18.10 -9.71 7.75
CA VAL A 57 -17.96 -11.08 7.24
C VAL A 57 -17.83 -12.02 8.44
N GLU A 58 -18.67 -13.05 8.47
CA GLU A 58 -18.60 -14.10 9.48
C GLU A 58 -17.22 -14.78 9.39
N ARG A 59 -16.38 -14.58 10.39
CA ARG A 59 -14.99 -15.04 10.39
C ARG A 59 -14.93 -16.55 10.50
N GLN A 60 -14.13 -17.17 9.66
CA GLN A 60 -13.80 -18.59 9.77
C GLN A 60 -12.48 -18.76 10.55
N GLY A 61 -12.52 -18.53 11.85
CA GLY A 61 -11.36 -18.70 12.72
C GLY A 61 -11.00 -17.47 13.56
N ASP A 62 -9.98 -17.60 14.38
CA ASP A 62 -9.44 -16.51 15.18
C ASP A 62 -8.62 -15.59 14.27
N HIS A 63 -8.88 -14.29 14.34
CA HIS A 63 -8.18 -13.25 13.61
C HIS A 63 -7.50 -12.30 14.60
N ALA A 64 -6.30 -11.84 14.29
CA ALA A 64 -5.61 -10.89 15.13
C ALA A 64 -6.27 -9.50 15.02
N ASP A 65 -6.66 -8.94 16.15
CA ASP A 65 -7.19 -7.58 16.23
C ASP A 65 -6.02 -6.60 16.41
N PHE A 66 -5.39 -6.20 15.31
CA PHE A 66 -4.24 -5.29 15.34
C PHE A 66 -4.61 -3.88 15.80
N TYR A 67 -5.84 -3.44 15.59
CA TYR A 67 -6.29 -2.12 16.06
C TYR A 67 -6.29 -2.01 17.58
N ASN A 68 -6.72 -3.04 18.28
CA ASN A 68 -6.76 -3.08 19.74
C ASN A 68 -5.54 -3.80 20.35
N ALA A 69 -4.57 -4.22 19.54
CA ALA A 69 -3.37 -4.87 20.03
C ALA A 69 -2.52 -3.90 20.84
N GLU A 70 -1.93 -4.42 21.91
CA GLU A 70 -0.99 -3.70 22.77
C GLU A 70 0.41 -4.31 22.65
N SER A 71 1.44 -3.48 22.71
CA SER A 71 2.82 -3.93 22.69
C SER A 71 3.14 -4.77 23.93
N LYS A 72 3.50 -6.04 23.74
CA LYS A 72 3.84 -7.00 24.79
C LYS A 72 4.54 -8.24 24.23
N ASP A 73 5.33 -8.91 25.03
CA ASP A 73 5.87 -10.26 24.75
C ASP A 73 6.56 -10.41 23.37
N GLY A 74 7.26 -9.39 22.90
CA GLY A 74 7.94 -9.37 21.59
C GLY A 74 7.15 -8.65 20.49
N LEU A 75 5.85 -8.44 20.66
CA LEU A 75 5.03 -7.59 19.80
C LEU A 75 5.26 -6.12 20.16
N TYR A 76 5.55 -5.31 19.15
CA TYR A 76 5.60 -3.86 19.21
C TYR A 76 4.71 -3.29 18.13
N ILE A 77 3.71 -2.49 18.50
CA ILE A 77 2.72 -1.96 17.57
C ILE A 77 2.32 -0.54 17.95
N LEU A 78 2.11 0.29 16.95
CA LEU A 78 1.55 1.64 17.13
C LEU A 78 0.08 1.52 17.57
N PRO A 79 -0.29 2.10 18.72
CA PRO A 79 -1.60 1.86 19.31
C PRO A 79 -2.70 2.50 18.45
N GLN A 80 -3.78 1.76 18.24
CA GLN A 80 -4.99 2.25 17.56
C GLN A 80 -4.73 2.91 16.21
N PHE A 81 -3.74 2.42 15.48
CA PHE A 81 -3.48 2.88 14.12
C PHE A 81 -4.59 2.37 13.19
N LYS A 82 -5.37 3.28 12.63
CA LYS A 82 -6.46 2.94 11.71
C LYS A 82 -5.95 2.81 10.29
N THR A 83 -6.45 1.82 9.58
CA THR A 83 -6.23 1.70 8.14
C THR A 83 -7.32 2.46 7.38
N ILE A 84 -7.02 2.96 6.19
CA ILE A 84 -7.95 3.63 5.29
C ILE A 84 -7.80 2.98 3.92
N GLN A 85 -8.91 2.47 3.38
CA GLN A 85 -8.89 1.82 2.08
C GLN A 85 -8.80 2.86 0.95
N GLN A 86 -7.86 2.69 0.03
CA GLN A 86 -7.76 3.54 -1.15
C GLN A 86 -9.02 3.47 -2.01
N THR A 87 -9.40 4.59 -2.64
CA THR A 87 -10.60 4.64 -3.48
C THR A 87 -10.29 4.40 -4.96
N SER A 88 -9.03 4.39 -5.35
CA SER A 88 -8.57 4.23 -6.72
C SER A 88 -7.36 3.30 -6.78
N TRP A 89 -7.14 2.66 -7.92
CA TRP A 89 -6.02 1.73 -8.11
C TRP A 89 -4.63 2.38 -7.99
N TRP A 90 -4.56 3.71 -8.09
CA TRP A 90 -3.31 4.50 -8.07
C TRP A 90 -3.01 5.20 -6.73
N SER A 91 -3.96 5.25 -5.80
CA SER A 91 -3.94 6.18 -4.66
C SER A 91 -3.32 5.59 -3.38
N CYS A 92 -2.58 4.47 -3.48
CA CYS A 92 -2.01 3.82 -2.30
C CYS A 92 -1.12 4.75 -1.45
N GLY A 93 -0.20 5.51 -2.05
CA GLY A 93 0.65 6.45 -1.33
C GLY A 93 -0.13 7.59 -0.68
N VAL A 94 -1.18 8.07 -1.36
CA VAL A 94 -2.07 9.10 -0.83
C VAL A 94 -2.85 8.60 0.38
N SER A 95 -3.42 7.39 0.30
CA SER A 95 -4.16 6.79 1.41
C SER A 95 -3.26 6.43 2.58
N CYS A 96 -2.00 6.03 2.33
CA CYS A 96 -1.00 5.86 3.39
C CYS A 96 -0.71 7.19 4.11
N THR A 97 -0.59 8.29 3.38
CA THR A 97 -0.45 9.63 3.96
C THR A 97 -1.67 9.98 4.82
N GLU A 98 -2.89 9.75 4.30
CA GLU A 98 -4.13 9.98 5.04
C GLU A 98 -4.20 9.18 6.36
N MET A 99 -3.77 7.90 6.35
CA MET A 99 -3.69 7.06 7.55
C MET A 99 -2.75 7.64 8.62
N VAL A 100 -1.57 8.10 8.21
CA VAL A 100 -0.59 8.68 9.13
C VAL A 100 -1.08 10.01 9.71
N LEU A 101 -1.74 10.86 8.91
CA LEU A 101 -2.36 12.08 9.40
C LEU A 101 -3.49 11.79 10.41
N ASP A 102 -4.29 10.74 10.18
CA ASP A 102 -5.34 10.31 11.12
C ASP A 102 -4.71 9.79 12.43
N TYR A 103 -3.64 9.00 12.35
CA TYR A 103 -2.91 8.50 13.51
C TYR A 103 -2.40 9.62 14.42
N PHE A 104 -1.86 10.69 13.85
CA PHE A 104 -1.42 11.86 14.62
C PHE A 104 -2.55 12.84 14.97
N GLY A 105 -3.80 12.55 14.60
CA GLY A 105 -4.97 13.36 14.91
C GLY A 105 -5.02 14.71 14.19
N VAL A 106 -4.30 14.84 13.07
CA VAL A 106 -4.20 16.10 12.30
C VAL A 106 -4.82 15.99 10.92
N ARG A 107 -5.46 14.87 10.60
CA ARG A 107 -6.11 14.67 9.31
C ARG A 107 -7.14 15.78 9.00
N GLY A 108 -7.94 16.19 9.99
CA GLY A 108 -8.95 17.24 9.80
C GLY A 108 -9.86 16.95 8.60
N ASP A 109 -9.93 17.92 7.67
CA ASP A 109 -10.74 17.82 6.45
C ASP A 109 -9.95 17.24 5.23
N TRP A 110 -8.71 16.81 5.43
CA TRP A 110 -7.94 16.17 4.37
C TRP A 110 -8.56 14.86 3.93
N SER A 111 -8.66 14.67 2.62
CA SER A 111 -9.18 13.48 1.97
C SER A 111 -8.20 12.98 0.92
N GLU A 112 -8.40 11.76 0.42
CA GLU A 112 -7.61 11.22 -0.69
C GLU A 112 -7.52 12.18 -1.87
N GLU A 113 -8.64 12.82 -2.26
CA GLU A 113 -8.67 13.77 -3.38
C GLU A 113 -7.87 15.05 -3.08
N SER A 114 -8.04 15.64 -1.90
CA SER A 114 -7.34 16.87 -1.54
C SER A 114 -5.84 16.66 -1.30
N LEU A 115 -5.43 15.51 -0.75
CA LEU A 115 -4.04 15.13 -0.62
C LEU A 115 -3.40 14.83 -1.98
N ALA A 116 -4.10 14.12 -2.86
CA ALA A 116 -3.63 13.86 -4.22
C ALA A 116 -3.35 15.14 -5.00
N ALA A 117 -4.11 16.20 -4.75
CA ALA A 117 -3.92 17.49 -5.39
C ALA A 117 -2.66 18.27 -4.91
N LEU A 118 -2.05 17.85 -3.80
CA LEU A 118 -0.82 18.45 -3.28
C LEU A 118 0.46 17.91 -3.95
N ARG A 119 0.35 16.82 -4.68
CA ARG A 119 1.49 16.22 -5.37
C ARG A 119 1.94 17.13 -6.51
N GLU A 120 3.14 17.66 -6.43
CA GLU A 120 3.69 18.51 -7.47
C GLU A 120 4.07 17.70 -8.73
N ASP A 121 4.21 18.37 -9.86
CA ASP A 121 4.75 17.89 -11.14
C ASP A 121 3.99 16.74 -11.84
N HIS A 122 2.70 16.56 -11.58
CA HIS A 122 1.89 15.60 -12.32
C HIS A 122 0.84 16.25 -13.21
N GLU A 123 1.00 16.08 -14.54
CA GLU A 123 -0.06 16.37 -15.51
C GLU A 123 -1.26 15.43 -15.34
N ASP A 124 -1.05 14.20 -14.88
CA ASP A 124 -2.09 13.22 -14.56
C ASP A 124 -2.11 12.88 -13.06
N GLN A 125 -3.10 13.38 -12.36
CA GLN A 125 -3.30 13.10 -10.93
C GLN A 125 -3.74 11.66 -10.64
N HIS A 126 -4.02 10.85 -11.66
CA HIS A 126 -4.52 9.48 -11.55
C HIS A 126 -3.44 8.41 -11.74
N ILE A 127 -2.17 8.75 -11.59
CA ILE A 127 -1.06 7.81 -11.58
C ILE A 127 -0.56 7.55 -10.16
N GLY A 128 0.23 6.48 -9.98
CA GLY A 128 0.83 6.15 -8.69
C GLY A 128 1.64 7.31 -8.09
N THR A 129 1.98 7.22 -6.85
CA THR A 129 2.67 8.26 -6.08
C THR A 129 4.15 7.89 -5.94
N CYS A 130 5.08 8.76 -6.32
CA CYS A 130 6.51 8.60 -6.08
C CYS A 130 6.92 9.11 -4.69
N LEU A 131 8.20 8.89 -4.32
CA LEU A 131 8.72 9.30 -3.01
C LEU A 131 8.59 10.81 -2.79
N ASP A 132 9.01 11.63 -3.77
CA ASP A 132 8.94 13.09 -3.67
C ASP A 132 7.52 13.57 -3.39
N GLN A 133 6.53 12.96 -4.03
CA GLN A 133 5.14 13.33 -3.84
C GLN A 133 4.56 12.94 -2.49
N VAL A 134 5.05 11.86 -1.87
CA VAL A 134 4.72 11.56 -0.46
C VAL A 134 5.30 12.64 0.44
N ILE A 135 6.53 13.07 0.17
CA ILE A 135 7.18 14.17 0.89
C ILE A 135 6.39 15.47 0.72
N ASP A 136 6.05 15.85 -0.52
CA ASP A 136 5.28 17.06 -0.85
C ASP A 136 3.96 17.13 -0.07
N MET A 137 3.24 16.02 0.03
CA MET A 137 1.98 15.97 0.79
C MET A 137 2.20 16.30 2.27
N PHE A 138 3.20 15.71 2.92
CA PHE A 138 3.51 16.00 4.33
C PHE A 138 4.04 17.42 4.53
N GLU A 139 4.87 17.93 3.63
CA GLU A 139 5.39 19.30 3.69
C GLU A 139 4.27 20.32 3.51
N ALA A 140 3.33 20.09 2.58
CA ALA A 140 2.18 20.96 2.35
C ALA A 140 1.20 20.97 3.54
N VAL A 141 0.97 19.83 4.19
CA VAL A 141 0.19 19.74 5.43
C VAL A 141 0.93 20.41 6.59
N GLY A 142 2.24 20.21 6.69
CA GLY A 142 3.13 20.78 7.68
C GLY A 142 3.02 20.16 9.07
N GLY A 143 3.97 20.50 9.92
CA GLY A 143 4.02 20.06 11.33
C GLY A 143 4.69 18.70 11.55
N PHE A 144 5.44 18.21 10.57
CA PHE A 144 6.18 16.96 10.64
C PHE A 144 7.67 17.14 10.37
N GLU A 145 8.46 16.29 10.97
CA GLU A 145 9.83 15.97 10.59
C GLU A 145 9.79 14.65 9.83
N LEU A 146 10.43 14.63 8.66
CA LEU A 146 10.47 13.46 7.77
C LEU A 146 11.91 12.93 7.75
N GLU A 147 12.05 11.62 7.93
CA GLU A 147 13.26 10.88 7.62
C GLU A 147 12.97 9.98 6.43
N THR A 148 13.76 10.09 5.39
CA THR A 148 13.46 9.52 4.08
C THR A 148 14.61 8.70 3.52
N THR A 149 14.38 7.99 2.44
CA THR A 149 15.44 7.33 1.67
C THR A 149 16.58 8.28 1.32
N TYR A 150 16.30 9.57 1.05
CA TYR A 150 17.29 10.56 0.70
C TYR A 150 18.30 10.89 1.82
N ASP A 151 17.89 10.74 3.07
CA ASP A 151 18.78 10.92 4.23
C ASP A 151 19.78 9.77 4.40
N HIS A 152 19.59 8.68 3.64
CA HIS A 152 20.37 7.44 3.72
C HIS A 152 21.02 7.03 2.39
N GLU A 153 21.08 7.91 1.38
CA GLU A 153 21.60 7.61 0.05
C GLU A 153 23.01 6.98 0.07
N ASP A 154 23.86 7.42 0.99
CA ASP A 154 25.22 6.92 1.14
C ASP A 154 25.29 5.51 1.76
N ASN A 155 24.21 5.02 2.38
CA ASN A 155 24.18 3.74 3.08
C ASN A 155 22.77 3.15 3.23
N LEU A 156 22.14 2.79 2.12
CA LEU A 156 20.81 2.14 2.13
C LEU A 156 20.82 0.74 2.80
N ASP A 157 21.96 0.10 2.88
CA ASP A 157 22.12 -1.18 3.59
C ASP A 157 21.86 -1.05 5.12
N ALA A 158 21.91 0.16 5.67
CA ALA A 158 21.52 0.41 7.06
C ALA A 158 20.01 0.32 7.31
N ILE A 159 19.20 0.36 6.26
CA ILE A 159 17.74 0.20 6.36
C ILE A 159 17.40 -1.29 6.50
N THR A 160 17.47 -1.76 7.71
CA THR A 160 17.27 -3.14 8.14
C THR A 160 16.10 -3.25 9.12
N MET A 161 15.86 -4.43 9.67
CA MET A 161 14.89 -4.59 10.76
C MET A 161 15.26 -3.81 12.02
N SER A 162 16.55 -3.62 12.32
CA SER A 162 16.96 -2.73 13.42
C SER A 162 16.43 -1.30 13.22
N PHE A 163 16.50 -0.78 12.00
CA PHE A 163 15.91 0.52 11.66
C PHE A 163 14.39 0.54 11.94
N VAL A 164 13.66 -0.46 11.45
CA VAL A 164 12.21 -0.58 11.66
C VAL A 164 11.88 -0.65 13.15
N ARG A 165 12.58 -1.52 13.90
CA ARG A 165 12.39 -1.68 15.35
C ARG A 165 12.57 -0.36 16.10
N GLU A 166 13.63 0.40 15.79
CA GLU A 166 13.90 1.68 16.44
C GLU A 166 12.80 2.70 16.19
N ARG A 167 12.30 2.82 14.95
CA ARG A 167 11.28 3.80 14.59
C ARG A 167 9.92 3.45 15.21
N ILE A 168 9.50 2.18 15.12
CA ILE A 168 8.25 1.72 15.75
C ILE A 168 8.31 1.87 17.28
N ALA A 169 9.42 1.53 17.91
CA ALA A 169 9.59 1.74 19.36
C ALA A 169 9.54 3.22 19.77
N ALA A 170 9.91 4.14 18.88
CA ALA A 170 9.79 5.59 19.06
C ALA A 170 8.38 6.14 18.75
N GLY A 171 7.42 5.30 18.32
CA GLY A 171 6.07 5.74 17.94
C GLY A 171 5.98 6.34 16.54
N ILE A 172 6.94 6.04 15.67
CA ILE A 172 7.09 6.61 14.33
C ILE A 172 6.61 5.62 13.28
N PRO A 173 5.48 5.87 12.59
CA PRO A 173 5.04 5.08 11.45
C PRO A 173 5.99 5.29 10.26
N ILE A 174 6.17 4.24 9.45
CA ILE A 174 7.07 4.26 8.29
C ILE A 174 6.26 3.91 7.04
N LEU A 175 6.04 4.90 6.18
CA LEU A 175 5.50 4.63 4.84
C LEU A 175 6.60 3.94 4.04
N VAL A 176 6.28 2.85 3.38
CA VAL A 176 7.20 2.08 2.55
C VAL A 176 6.61 1.85 1.17
N GLY A 177 7.40 2.19 0.15
CA GLY A 177 7.11 1.86 -1.23
C GLY A 177 7.95 0.66 -1.65
N TRP A 178 7.33 -0.45 -1.99
CA TRP A 178 8.06 -1.68 -2.29
C TRP A 178 7.39 -2.53 -3.37
N ASN A 179 8.02 -3.62 -3.74
CA ASN A 179 7.60 -4.49 -4.84
C ASN A 179 6.48 -5.45 -4.44
N ASP A 180 5.42 -4.92 -3.86
CA ASP A 180 4.15 -5.60 -3.78
C ASP A 180 3.28 -5.12 -4.97
N TRP A 181 2.57 -6.03 -5.64
CA TRP A 181 1.77 -5.71 -6.83
C TRP A 181 2.53 -4.98 -7.96
N GLY A 182 3.88 -5.10 -8.01
CA GLY A 182 4.73 -4.39 -8.96
C GLY A 182 5.03 -2.94 -8.58
N GLY A 183 4.66 -2.52 -7.38
CA GLY A 183 4.88 -1.20 -6.78
C GLY A 183 3.67 -0.77 -5.97
N HIS A 184 3.81 -0.77 -4.64
CA HIS A 184 2.72 -0.47 -3.72
C HIS A 184 3.23 0.25 -2.48
N TRP A 185 2.41 1.18 -1.95
CA TRP A 185 2.67 1.86 -0.69
C TRP A 185 1.86 1.24 0.44
N GLN A 186 2.54 1.00 1.55
CA GLN A 186 1.96 0.54 2.81
C GLN A 186 2.58 1.32 3.96
N VAL A 187 2.02 1.22 5.16
CA VAL A 187 2.60 1.82 6.37
C VAL A 187 3.00 0.71 7.32
N ILE A 188 4.29 0.62 7.66
CA ILE A 188 4.72 -0.24 8.76
C ILE A 188 4.25 0.40 10.06
N ILE A 189 3.47 -0.37 10.84
CA ILE A 189 2.86 0.06 12.10
C ILE A 189 3.29 -0.79 13.29
N GLY A 190 3.99 -1.89 13.03
CA GLY A 190 4.43 -2.77 14.09
C GLY A 190 5.36 -3.87 13.61
N TYR A 191 5.88 -4.63 14.56
CA TYR A 191 6.63 -5.86 14.34
C TYR A 191 6.47 -6.81 15.52
N ASP A 192 6.71 -8.10 15.29
CA ASP A 192 6.83 -9.10 16.33
C ASP A 192 8.17 -9.83 16.17
N THR A 193 8.94 -9.94 17.25
CA THR A 193 10.23 -10.62 17.27
C THR A 193 10.10 -12.15 17.24
N MET A 194 8.88 -12.67 17.25
CA MET A 194 8.58 -14.10 17.34
C MET A 194 9.27 -14.79 18.54
N GLY A 195 9.67 -14.00 19.55
CA GLY A 195 10.35 -14.48 20.75
C GLY A 195 11.83 -14.83 20.57
N THR A 196 12.46 -14.38 19.49
CA THR A 196 13.88 -14.60 19.22
C THR A 196 14.66 -13.28 19.17
N GLU A 197 16.01 -13.37 19.26
CA GLU A 197 16.90 -12.22 19.05
C GLU A 197 17.29 -12.04 17.57
N TYR A 198 16.97 -13.03 16.72
CA TYR A 198 17.32 -13.01 15.31
C TYR A 198 16.31 -12.22 14.48
N GLU A 199 16.74 -11.11 13.92
CA GLU A 199 15.87 -10.20 13.15
C GLU A 199 15.23 -10.83 11.91
N GLY A 200 15.83 -11.85 11.33
CA GLY A 200 15.27 -12.57 10.17
C GLY A 200 14.00 -13.36 10.48
N ASP A 201 13.76 -13.70 11.76
CA ASP A 201 12.54 -14.37 12.21
C ASP A 201 11.39 -13.40 12.50
N ASP A 202 11.67 -12.09 12.51
CA ASP A 202 10.63 -11.10 12.76
C ASP A 202 9.51 -11.18 11.73
N VAL A 203 8.37 -10.70 12.13
CA VAL A 203 7.30 -10.34 11.21
C VAL A 203 7.04 -8.84 11.29
N ILE A 204 6.76 -8.24 10.17
CA ILE A 204 6.36 -6.83 10.04
C ILE A 204 4.84 -6.78 9.95
N ILE A 205 4.24 -5.85 10.69
CA ILE A 205 2.80 -5.57 10.66
C ILE A 205 2.62 -4.27 9.88
N VAL A 206 1.77 -4.31 8.87
CA VAL A 206 1.51 -3.15 7.99
C VAL A 206 0.04 -2.76 8.02
N ALA A 207 -0.20 -1.47 7.80
CA ALA A 207 -1.48 -0.94 7.37
C ALA A 207 -1.43 -0.81 5.84
N ASP A 208 -2.34 -1.51 5.16
CA ASP A 208 -2.41 -1.63 3.71
C ASP A 208 -3.67 -0.95 3.18
N PRO A 209 -3.56 0.07 2.33
CA PRO A 209 -4.71 0.72 1.72
C PRO A 209 -5.41 -0.13 0.65
N PHE A 210 -4.80 -1.22 0.21
CA PHE A 210 -5.36 -2.17 -0.76
C PHE A 210 -5.24 -3.59 -0.24
N ASP A 211 -5.88 -3.86 0.89
CA ASP A 211 -5.81 -5.16 1.53
C ASP A 211 -6.54 -6.24 0.72
N THR A 212 -5.74 -7.16 0.19
CA THR A 212 -6.19 -8.36 -0.49
C THR A 212 -5.44 -9.60 0.01
N THR A 213 -4.69 -9.45 1.10
CA THR A 213 -3.76 -10.48 1.60
C THR A 213 -4.45 -11.60 2.33
N ASP A 214 -5.61 -11.34 2.90
CA ASP A 214 -6.40 -12.34 3.59
C ASP A 214 -7.91 -12.17 3.37
N HIS A 215 -8.72 -12.98 4.04
CA HIS A 215 -10.17 -12.94 3.92
C HIS A 215 -10.84 -11.89 4.82
N ASN A 216 -10.07 -11.21 5.64
CA ASN A 216 -10.61 -10.28 6.62
C ASN A 216 -10.72 -8.85 6.11
N GLN A 217 -9.87 -8.46 5.18
CA GLN A 217 -9.84 -7.15 4.52
C GLN A 217 -10.04 -5.96 5.47
N ASP A 218 -9.36 -6.03 6.61
CA ASP A 218 -9.38 -4.97 7.62
C ASP A 218 -8.23 -3.96 7.44
N GLY A 219 -7.44 -4.13 6.37
CA GLY A 219 -6.32 -3.27 6.04
C GLY A 219 -5.05 -3.58 6.82
N TYR A 220 -5.00 -4.70 7.54
CA TYR A 220 -3.78 -5.11 8.21
C TYR A 220 -3.18 -6.32 7.50
N GLY A 221 -1.88 -6.25 7.26
CA GLY A 221 -1.11 -7.33 6.68
C GLY A 221 0.08 -7.70 7.54
N VAL A 222 0.59 -8.92 7.36
CA VAL A 222 1.78 -9.43 8.06
C VAL A 222 2.74 -10.03 7.06
N TYR A 223 4.01 -9.62 7.12
CA TYR A 223 5.07 -10.14 6.26
C TYR A 223 6.26 -10.64 7.08
N GLY A 224 6.88 -11.72 6.64
CA GLY A 224 8.17 -12.13 7.19
C GLY A 224 9.24 -11.07 6.90
N ALA A 225 9.98 -10.66 7.93
CA ALA A 225 10.93 -9.56 7.85
C ALA A 225 12.03 -9.79 6.81
N GLU A 226 12.64 -10.96 6.78
CA GLU A 226 13.69 -11.28 5.82
C GLU A 226 13.18 -11.16 4.37
N ARG A 227 11.96 -11.66 4.10
CA ARG A 227 11.35 -11.56 2.78
C ARG A 227 11.04 -10.10 2.41
N PHE A 228 10.53 -9.31 3.35
CA PHE A 228 10.26 -7.90 3.12
C PHE A 228 11.56 -7.13 2.82
N ILE A 229 12.56 -7.23 3.68
CA ILE A 229 13.85 -6.52 3.53
C ILE A 229 14.52 -6.87 2.21
N TYR A 230 14.44 -8.14 1.78
CA TYR A 230 15.01 -8.60 0.50
C TYR A 230 14.29 -8.01 -0.71
N ASN A 231 12.98 -7.81 -0.63
CA ASN A 231 12.15 -7.27 -1.71
C ASN A 231 11.85 -5.78 -1.54
N PHE A 232 12.51 -5.12 -0.60
CA PHE A 232 12.28 -3.70 -0.32
C PHE A 232 12.93 -2.82 -1.40
N THR A 233 12.33 -2.85 -2.56
CA THR A 233 12.70 -2.04 -3.71
C THR A 233 11.45 -1.71 -4.51
N PHE A 234 11.38 -0.54 -5.11
CA PHE A 234 10.21 -0.04 -5.82
C PHE A 234 10.30 -0.27 -7.33
N TYR A 235 10.99 -1.23 -7.81
CA TYR A 235 11.25 -1.52 -9.22
C TYR A 235 11.06 -0.30 -10.18
N ASP A 236 11.08 -0.52 -11.48
CA ASP A 236 10.97 0.51 -12.52
C ASP A 236 9.53 1.05 -12.74
N PHE A 237 8.70 1.15 -11.69
CA PHE A 237 7.36 1.66 -11.87
C PHE A 237 7.36 3.12 -12.37
N PHE A 238 8.32 3.92 -11.91
CA PHE A 238 8.59 5.26 -12.42
C PHE A 238 9.94 5.24 -13.16
N GLY A 239 9.92 4.97 -14.48
CA GLY A 239 11.12 4.81 -15.29
C GLY A 239 12.12 5.97 -15.21
N ASP A 240 11.65 7.16 -14.85
CA ASP A 240 12.46 8.38 -14.72
C ASP A 240 12.90 8.67 -13.27
N ALA A 241 12.43 7.90 -12.27
CA ALA A 241 12.86 8.11 -10.90
C ALA A 241 14.33 7.74 -10.72
N PRO A 242 15.13 8.50 -9.97
CA PRO A 242 16.51 8.16 -9.66
C PRO A 242 16.61 6.77 -9.03
N GLU A 243 17.67 6.02 -9.36
CA GLU A 243 17.86 4.65 -8.85
C GLU A 243 17.82 4.60 -7.32
N HIS A 244 18.43 5.57 -6.65
CA HIS A 244 18.46 5.70 -5.20
C HIS A 244 17.08 5.96 -4.56
N ALA A 245 16.12 6.51 -5.31
CA ALA A 245 14.75 6.71 -4.84
C ALA A 245 13.86 5.45 -4.99
N ARG A 246 14.39 4.37 -5.54
CA ARG A 246 13.67 3.11 -5.76
C ARG A 246 14.06 2.01 -4.81
N ASP A 247 15.29 2.04 -4.31
CA ASP A 247 15.78 1.06 -3.35
C ASP A 247 15.52 1.57 -1.93
N LYS A 248 14.96 0.73 -1.08
CA LYS A 248 14.57 1.10 0.29
C LYS A 248 13.73 2.39 0.34
N CYS A 249 12.72 2.49 -0.52
CA CYS A 249 11.87 3.68 -0.62
C CYS A 249 10.98 3.83 0.62
N PHE A 250 11.24 4.84 1.45
CA PHE A 250 10.48 5.05 2.68
C PHE A 250 10.36 6.53 3.09
N VAL A 251 9.37 6.80 3.93
CA VAL A 251 9.19 8.03 4.68
C VAL A 251 8.79 7.69 6.11
N ALA A 252 9.67 7.91 7.07
CA ALA A 252 9.34 7.81 8.50
C ALA A 252 8.88 9.19 9.00
N VAL A 253 7.72 9.25 9.63
CA VAL A 253 7.03 10.51 9.93
C VAL A 253 6.93 10.72 11.43
N SER A 254 7.42 11.85 11.92
CA SER A 254 7.28 12.26 13.32
C SER A 254 6.74 13.69 13.43
N PRO A 255 5.90 13.98 14.44
CA PRO A 255 5.42 15.34 14.65
C PRO A 255 6.55 16.24 15.17
N VAL A 256 6.64 17.47 14.67
CA VAL A 256 7.56 18.49 15.20
C VAL A 256 7.24 18.73 16.67
N GLN A 257 8.24 18.52 17.53
CA GLN A 257 8.10 18.80 18.97
C GLN A 257 7.93 20.31 19.18
N LYS A 258 6.85 20.70 19.85
CA LYS A 258 6.55 22.09 20.21
C LYS A 258 7.24 22.51 21.47
#